data_e69bb76a502f6d8b2286494dcca6839c
#
_entry.id   e69bb76a502f6d8b2286494dcca6839c
#
_cell.length_a   1.000
_cell.length_b   1.000
_cell.length_c   1.000
_cell.angle_alpha   90.00
_cell.angle_beta   90.00
_cell.angle_gamma   90.00
#
_symmetry.space_group_name_H-M   'P 1'
#
loop_
_entity.id
_entity.type
_entity.pdbx_description
1 polymer ?
#
loop_
_entity_poly.entity_id
_entity_poly.type
_entity_poly.pdbx_seq_one_letter_code
_entity_poly.pdbx_strand_id
1 'polypeptide(L)'
;FLFVKDSTSYMFIALFGLIGISGLIKKVLPEFIRKRQRNNSLENSEDLIALGFFHSDIQKIFGLLLISLLSSVLLTCMIVYTIKQPLVSMVALMSYVSVMILMSLTIVFKIGMELSKRKGNFENLCRLGFSLEQLKRIIKKEMICFYGVILLLPLSYQIIILCNLLLRAKITFYLFLIILIIQIVPLLISYLL
;
A
#
# COMPACT_ATOMS: atom_id res chain seq x y z
N PHE A 1 3.81 12.97 -17.61
CA PHE A 1 5.09 12.26 -17.54
C PHE A 1 5.81 12.17 -18.90
N LEU A 2 5.14 11.93 -20.01
CA LEU A 2 5.75 11.70 -21.35
C LEU A 2 6.45 12.93 -21.95
N PHE A 3 6.07 14.17 -21.56
CA PHE A 3 6.53 15.41 -22.21
C PHE A 3 7.55 16.20 -21.40
N VAL A 4 7.94 15.76 -20.21
CA VAL A 4 8.82 16.53 -19.31
C VAL A 4 10.28 16.12 -19.49
N LYS A 5 11.13 17.06 -19.87
CA LYS A 5 12.57 16.87 -20.12
C LYS A 5 13.43 17.04 -18.86
N ASP A 6 13.02 17.91 -17.93
CA ASP A 6 13.81 18.30 -16.78
C ASP A 6 13.59 17.42 -15.55
N SER A 7 14.65 17.09 -14.84
CA SER A 7 14.65 16.21 -13.67
C SER A 7 13.80 16.76 -12.51
N THR A 8 13.81 18.08 -12.30
CA THR A 8 13.03 18.78 -11.27
C THR A 8 11.54 18.75 -11.54
N SER A 9 11.14 18.91 -12.80
CA SER A 9 9.73 18.85 -13.21
C SER A 9 9.11 17.47 -13.02
N TYR A 10 9.90 16.39 -13.06
CA TYR A 10 9.44 15.04 -12.72
C TYR A 10 9.00 14.91 -11.27
N MET A 11 9.76 15.50 -10.36
CA MET A 11 9.46 15.47 -8.94
C MET A 11 8.11 16.16 -8.64
N PHE A 12 7.87 17.32 -9.27
CA PHE A 12 6.60 18.02 -9.12
C PHE A 12 5.42 17.21 -9.69
N ILE A 13 5.55 16.63 -10.88
CA ILE A 13 4.50 15.84 -11.51
C ILE A 13 4.19 14.58 -10.68
N ALA A 14 5.23 13.93 -10.12
CA ALA A 14 5.05 12.80 -9.21
C ALA A 14 4.29 13.22 -7.94
N LEU A 15 4.59 14.39 -7.37
CA LEU A 15 3.84 14.91 -6.21
C LEU A 15 2.39 15.27 -6.55
N PHE A 16 2.14 15.92 -7.68
CA PHE A 16 0.77 16.20 -8.14
C PHE A 16 -0.03 14.91 -8.43
N GLY A 17 0.62 13.89 -8.97
CA GLY A 17 0.02 12.57 -9.17
C GLY A 17 -0.46 11.93 -7.87
N LEU A 18 0.24 12.15 -6.74
CA LEU A 18 -0.19 11.69 -5.42
C LEU A 18 -1.52 12.31 -4.97
N ILE A 19 -1.75 13.59 -5.29
CA ILE A 19 -3.03 14.27 -4.99
C ILE A 19 -4.17 13.59 -5.77
N GLY A 20 -3.95 13.28 -7.05
CA GLY A 20 -4.90 12.54 -7.87
C GLY A 20 -5.23 11.16 -7.32
N ILE A 21 -4.20 10.38 -6.94
CA ILE A 21 -4.38 9.05 -6.35
C ILE A 21 -5.09 9.13 -5.00
N SER A 22 -4.80 10.14 -4.18
CA SER A 22 -5.49 10.34 -2.91
C SER A 22 -7.01 10.53 -3.10
N GLY A 23 -7.41 11.26 -4.12
CA GLY A 23 -8.82 11.43 -4.51
C GLY A 23 -9.45 10.12 -4.99
N LEU A 24 -8.72 9.33 -5.79
CA LEU A 24 -9.16 8.00 -6.24
C LEU A 24 -9.36 7.04 -5.06
N ILE A 25 -8.43 6.98 -4.13
CA ILE A 25 -8.54 6.11 -2.94
C ILE A 25 -9.75 6.52 -2.10
N LYS A 26 -10.00 7.82 -1.90
CA LYS A 26 -11.13 8.32 -1.10
C LYS A 26 -12.50 8.03 -1.72
N LYS A 27 -12.62 8.11 -3.04
CA LYS A 27 -13.91 8.00 -3.74
C LYS A 27 -14.11 6.63 -4.38
N VAL A 28 -13.14 6.17 -5.17
CA VAL A 28 -13.31 4.97 -6.02
C VAL A 28 -13.20 3.69 -5.22
N LEU A 29 -12.28 3.64 -4.25
CA LEU A 29 -12.05 2.41 -3.48
C LEU A 29 -13.25 2.02 -2.61
N PRO A 30 -13.90 2.92 -1.84
CA PRO A 30 -15.11 2.60 -1.09
C PRO A 30 -16.28 2.22 -1.99
N GLU A 31 -16.45 2.89 -3.15
CA GLU A 31 -17.50 2.54 -4.11
C GLU A 31 -17.29 1.17 -4.73
N PHE A 32 -16.05 0.83 -5.07
CA PHE A 32 -15.70 -0.49 -5.60
C PHE A 32 -15.98 -1.60 -4.58
N ILE A 33 -15.60 -1.39 -3.32
CA ILE A 33 -15.88 -2.33 -2.22
C ILE A 33 -17.39 -2.49 -2.05
N ARG A 34 -18.15 -1.39 -2.03
CA ARG A 34 -19.61 -1.38 -1.88
C ARG A 34 -20.30 -2.10 -3.04
N LYS A 35 -19.83 -1.91 -4.27
CA LYS A 35 -20.34 -2.60 -5.45
C LYS A 35 -20.07 -4.10 -5.38
N ARG A 36 -18.86 -4.51 -4.95
CA ARG A 36 -18.50 -5.91 -4.76
C ARG A 36 -19.31 -6.57 -3.62
N GLN A 37 -19.52 -5.84 -2.54
CA GLN A 37 -20.36 -6.28 -1.42
C GLN A 37 -21.80 -6.53 -1.86
N ARG A 38 -22.37 -5.67 -2.71
CA ARG A 38 -23.73 -5.82 -3.25
C ARG A 38 -23.85 -7.00 -4.22
N ASN A 39 -22.84 -7.27 -5.01
CA ASN A 39 -22.86 -8.40 -5.94
C ASN A 39 -22.64 -9.76 -5.26
N ASN A 40 -21.84 -9.81 -4.17
CA ASN A 40 -21.56 -11.05 -3.42
C ASN A 40 -22.54 -11.32 -2.27
N SER A 41 -23.54 -10.47 -2.09
CA SER A 41 -24.48 -10.53 -0.95
C SER A 41 -25.31 -11.80 -0.87
N LEU A 42 -25.32 -12.64 -1.90
CA LEU A 42 -26.13 -13.84 -1.98
C LEU A 42 -25.37 -15.15 -1.74
N GLU A 43 -24.02 -15.17 -1.78
CA GLU A 43 -23.30 -16.43 -1.79
C GLU A 43 -22.49 -16.76 -0.52
N ASN A 44 -21.93 -15.76 0.21
CA ASN A 44 -21.08 -16.03 1.37
C ASN A 44 -21.16 -14.95 2.44
N SER A 45 -21.80 -15.26 3.58
CA SER A 45 -21.89 -14.37 4.75
C SER A 45 -20.51 -13.96 5.31
N GLU A 46 -19.51 -14.84 5.24
CA GLU A 46 -18.13 -14.57 5.70
C GLU A 46 -17.48 -13.44 4.88
N ASP A 47 -17.65 -13.44 3.55
CA ASP A 47 -17.08 -12.43 2.65
C ASP A 47 -17.73 -11.05 2.84
N LEU A 48 -19.04 -11.06 3.12
CA LEU A 48 -19.78 -9.84 3.44
C LEU A 48 -19.25 -9.16 4.72
N ILE A 49 -19.06 -9.95 5.76
CA ILE A 49 -18.56 -9.45 7.06
C ILE A 49 -17.11 -8.97 6.92
N ALA A 50 -16.25 -9.73 6.22
CA ALA A 50 -14.86 -9.34 5.97
C ALA A 50 -14.77 -8.02 5.18
N LEU A 51 -15.57 -7.87 4.10
CA LEU A 51 -15.63 -6.64 3.32
C LEU A 51 -16.24 -5.47 4.10
N GLY A 52 -17.21 -5.74 5.00
CA GLY A 52 -17.80 -4.74 5.89
C GLY A 52 -16.76 -4.16 6.87
N PHE A 53 -15.97 -5.02 7.49
CA PHE A 53 -14.87 -4.60 8.36
C PHE A 53 -13.81 -3.84 7.57
N PHE A 54 -13.41 -4.35 6.42
CA PHE A 54 -12.47 -3.67 5.55
C PHE A 54 -12.94 -2.28 5.12
N HIS A 55 -14.22 -2.13 4.74
CA HIS A 55 -14.80 -0.83 4.38
C HIS A 55 -14.74 0.18 5.54
N SER A 56 -15.03 -0.27 6.77
CA SER A 56 -14.96 0.57 7.98
C SER A 56 -13.53 1.07 8.24
N ASP A 57 -12.52 0.22 7.98
CA ASP A 57 -11.14 0.54 8.34
C ASP A 57 -10.34 1.22 7.25
N ILE A 58 -10.80 1.17 6.00
CA ILE A 58 -10.08 1.76 4.88
C ILE A 58 -9.86 3.27 5.09
N GLN A 59 -10.82 3.95 5.71
CA GLN A 59 -10.69 5.37 6.04
C GLN A 59 -9.62 5.63 7.10
N LYS A 60 -9.45 4.73 8.06
CA LYS A 60 -8.44 4.83 9.13
C LYS A 60 -7.02 4.55 8.61
N ILE A 61 -6.92 3.76 7.53
CA ILE A 61 -5.65 3.36 6.91
C ILE A 61 -5.21 4.35 5.84
N PHE A 62 -6.12 5.18 5.37
CA PHE A 62 -5.86 6.13 4.30
C PHE A 62 -4.60 6.98 4.55
N GLY A 63 -4.39 7.43 5.80
CA GLY A 63 -3.18 8.17 6.16
C GLY A 63 -1.88 7.36 5.97
N LEU A 64 -1.88 6.08 6.35
CA LEU A 64 -0.75 5.18 6.13
C LEU A 64 -0.46 4.96 4.65
N LEU A 65 -1.51 4.75 3.84
CA LEU A 65 -1.38 4.62 2.38
C LEU A 65 -0.77 5.88 1.75
N LEU A 66 -1.23 7.07 2.15
CA LEU A 66 -0.67 8.32 1.65
C LEU A 66 0.80 8.50 2.02
N ILE A 67 1.17 8.22 3.27
CA ILE A 67 2.56 8.34 3.72
C ILE A 67 3.44 7.33 2.98
N SER A 68 2.99 6.09 2.79
CA SER A 68 3.70 5.07 2.02
C SER A 68 3.92 5.47 0.56
N LEU A 69 2.88 6.01 -0.10
CA LEU A 69 2.98 6.54 -1.46
C LEU A 69 3.95 7.71 -1.54
N LEU A 70 3.81 8.68 -0.64
CA LEU A 70 4.65 9.88 -0.61
C LEU A 70 6.12 9.53 -0.39
N SER A 71 6.40 8.67 0.60
CA SER A 71 7.77 8.25 0.91
C SER A 71 8.41 7.49 -0.25
N SER A 72 7.68 6.55 -0.88
CA SER A 72 8.20 5.78 -2.00
C SER A 72 8.55 6.66 -3.20
N VAL A 73 7.70 7.64 -3.52
CA VAL A 73 7.93 8.57 -4.63
C VAL A 73 9.09 9.52 -4.35
N LEU A 74 9.12 10.14 -3.18
CA LEU A 74 10.18 11.08 -2.80
C LEU A 74 11.56 10.40 -2.82
N LEU A 75 11.65 9.23 -2.20
CA LEU A 75 12.92 8.49 -2.12
C LEU A 75 13.38 7.98 -3.49
N THR A 76 12.45 7.53 -4.34
CA THR A 76 12.76 7.17 -5.73
C THR A 76 13.29 8.37 -6.52
N CYS A 77 12.65 9.53 -6.39
CA CYS A 77 13.11 10.77 -7.03
C CYS A 77 14.50 11.19 -6.53
N MET A 78 14.76 11.06 -5.22
CA MET A 78 16.06 11.34 -4.62
C MET A 78 17.16 10.42 -5.17
N ILE A 79 16.92 9.11 -5.25
CA ILE A 79 17.88 8.15 -5.81
C ILE A 79 18.21 8.52 -7.26
N VAL A 80 17.20 8.84 -8.07
CA VAL A 80 17.41 9.21 -9.48
C VAL A 80 18.17 10.53 -9.64
N TYR A 81 17.88 11.51 -8.77
CA TYR A 81 18.57 12.79 -8.79
C TYR A 81 20.05 12.67 -8.41
N THR A 82 20.36 11.80 -7.46
CA THR A 82 21.70 11.62 -6.90
C THR A 82 22.53 10.53 -7.60
N ILE A 83 22.02 9.94 -8.70
CA ILE A 83 22.68 8.81 -9.39
C ILE A 83 24.12 9.12 -9.86
N LYS A 84 24.42 10.39 -10.12
CA LYS A 84 25.75 10.87 -10.52
C LYS A 84 26.72 11.01 -9.33
N GLN A 85 26.22 10.96 -8.10
CA GLN A 85 26.99 11.13 -6.87
C GLN A 85 26.89 9.82 -6.05
N PRO A 86 27.86 8.89 -6.18
CA PRO A 86 27.73 7.54 -5.64
C PRO A 86 27.53 7.50 -4.12
N LEU A 87 28.18 8.37 -3.37
CA LEU A 87 28.03 8.44 -1.91
C LEU A 87 26.63 8.87 -1.51
N VAL A 88 26.08 9.93 -2.14
CA VAL A 88 24.74 10.43 -1.84
C VAL A 88 23.66 9.42 -2.28
N SER A 89 23.88 8.76 -3.40
CA SER A 89 22.97 7.70 -3.89
C SER A 89 22.94 6.50 -2.92
N MET A 90 24.05 6.08 -2.34
CA MET A 90 24.08 5.04 -1.32
C MET A 90 23.33 5.45 -0.05
N VAL A 91 23.51 6.66 0.44
CA VAL A 91 22.79 7.17 1.61
C VAL A 91 21.28 7.24 1.32
N ALA A 92 20.87 7.70 0.13
CA ALA A 92 19.46 7.73 -0.27
C ALA A 92 18.86 6.32 -0.32
N LEU A 93 19.59 5.33 -0.80
CA LEU A 93 19.14 3.94 -0.88
C LEU A 93 19.02 3.32 0.52
N MET A 94 19.98 3.54 1.42
CA MET A 94 19.90 3.10 2.82
C MET A 94 18.72 3.74 3.55
N SER A 95 18.47 5.03 3.32
CA SER A 95 17.31 5.74 3.87
C SER A 95 16.00 5.14 3.35
N TYR A 96 15.96 4.72 2.07
CA TYR A 96 14.79 4.06 1.49
C TYR A 96 14.49 2.73 2.17
N VAL A 97 15.49 1.89 2.37
CA VAL A 97 15.37 0.62 3.10
C VAL A 97 14.84 0.85 4.51
N SER A 98 15.44 1.79 5.25
CA SER A 98 15.05 2.10 6.64
C SER A 98 13.59 2.57 6.73
N VAL A 99 13.16 3.46 5.83
CA VAL A 99 11.77 3.95 5.79
C VAL A 99 10.80 2.82 5.46
N MET A 100 11.14 1.92 4.53
CA MET A 100 10.27 0.80 4.18
C MET A 100 10.13 -0.22 5.32
N ILE A 101 11.18 -0.48 6.08
CA ILE A 101 11.13 -1.32 7.28
C ILE A 101 10.23 -0.66 8.35
N LEU A 102 10.40 0.63 8.64
CA LEU A 102 9.58 1.35 9.59
C LEU A 102 8.10 1.37 9.19
N MET A 103 7.81 1.54 7.90
CA MET A 103 6.45 1.46 7.37
C MET A 103 5.83 0.08 7.56
N SER A 104 6.60 -0.98 7.28
CA SER A 104 6.12 -2.34 7.46
C SER A 104 5.78 -2.63 8.92
N LEU A 105 6.63 -2.23 9.87
CA LEU A 105 6.35 -2.33 11.30
C LEU A 105 5.11 -1.53 11.72
N THR A 106 4.97 -0.31 11.22
CA THR A 106 3.80 0.54 11.50
C THR A 106 2.49 -0.13 11.05
N ILE A 107 2.50 -0.82 9.91
CA ILE A 107 1.36 -1.57 9.40
C ILE A 107 1.00 -2.72 10.36
N VAL A 108 1.98 -3.52 10.79
CA VAL A 108 1.76 -4.62 11.74
C VAL A 108 1.14 -4.10 13.05
N PHE A 109 1.71 -3.04 13.63
CA PHE A 109 1.16 -2.45 14.86
C PHE A 109 -0.25 -1.90 14.66
N LYS A 110 -0.51 -1.25 13.53
CA LYS A 110 -1.84 -0.69 13.24
C LYS A 110 -2.89 -1.79 13.15
N ILE A 111 -2.58 -2.87 12.45
CA ILE A 111 -3.47 -4.02 12.31
C ILE A 111 -3.72 -4.68 13.68
N GLY A 112 -2.66 -4.92 14.46
CA GLY A 112 -2.79 -5.48 15.81
C GLY A 112 -3.70 -4.64 16.72
N MET A 113 -3.57 -3.31 16.67
CA MET A 113 -4.44 -2.40 17.41
C MET A 113 -5.90 -2.46 16.95
N GLU A 114 -6.16 -2.51 15.64
CA GLU A 114 -7.53 -2.56 15.12
C GLU A 114 -8.20 -3.92 15.43
N LEU A 115 -7.48 -5.02 15.34
CA LEU A 115 -7.97 -6.35 15.75
C LEU A 115 -8.31 -6.38 17.24
N SER A 116 -7.46 -5.80 18.09
CA SER A 116 -7.71 -5.73 19.55
C SER A 116 -8.97 -4.92 19.88
N LYS A 117 -9.21 -3.80 19.19
CA LYS A 117 -10.41 -2.98 19.39
C LYS A 117 -11.70 -3.70 19.00
N ARG A 118 -11.64 -4.69 18.12
CA ARG A 118 -12.80 -5.43 17.62
C ARG A 118 -13.16 -6.68 18.42
N LYS A 119 -12.49 -6.93 19.53
CA LYS A 119 -12.78 -8.10 20.37
C LYS A 119 -14.28 -8.24 20.67
N GLY A 120 -14.96 -7.14 21.04
CA GLY A 120 -16.40 -7.13 21.29
C GLY A 120 -17.25 -7.51 20.06
N ASN A 121 -16.84 -7.09 18.85
CA ASN A 121 -17.53 -7.47 17.63
C ASN A 121 -17.40 -8.97 17.35
N PHE A 122 -16.24 -9.55 17.62
CA PHE A 122 -16.02 -10.99 17.49
C PHE A 122 -16.83 -11.80 18.52
N GLU A 123 -16.94 -11.31 19.75
CA GLU A 123 -17.80 -11.91 20.77
C GLU A 123 -19.28 -11.90 20.33
N ASN A 124 -19.76 -10.82 19.73
CA ASN A 124 -21.12 -10.72 19.20
C ASN A 124 -21.34 -11.70 18.03
N LEU A 125 -20.35 -11.85 17.13
CA LEU A 125 -20.43 -12.86 16.06
C LEU A 125 -20.48 -14.29 16.60
N CYS A 126 -19.71 -14.60 17.65
CA CYS A 126 -19.81 -15.89 18.33
C CYS A 126 -21.22 -16.12 18.92
N ARG A 127 -21.84 -15.10 19.53
CA ARG A 127 -23.22 -15.19 20.03
C ARG A 127 -24.25 -15.41 18.92
N LEU A 128 -23.97 -14.95 17.71
CA LEU A 128 -24.79 -15.18 16.51
C LEU A 128 -24.58 -16.57 15.88
N GLY A 129 -23.72 -17.41 16.49
CA GLY A 129 -23.50 -18.79 16.05
C GLY A 129 -22.32 -19.00 15.11
N PHE A 130 -21.47 -17.98 14.87
CA PHE A 130 -20.24 -18.18 14.07
C PHE A 130 -19.21 -18.98 14.86
N SER A 131 -18.65 -20.01 14.21
CA SER A 131 -17.58 -20.81 14.79
C SER A 131 -16.25 -20.05 14.82
N LEU A 132 -15.33 -20.45 15.71
CA LEU A 132 -13.99 -19.86 15.76
C LEU A 132 -13.22 -20.01 14.43
N GLU A 133 -13.46 -21.11 13.70
CA GLU A 133 -12.85 -21.32 12.38
C GLU A 133 -13.37 -20.34 11.33
N GLN A 134 -14.66 -20.04 11.35
CA GLN A 134 -15.26 -19.03 10.48
C GLN A 134 -14.72 -17.63 10.79
N LEU A 135 -14.56 -17.29 12.07
CA LEU A 135 -13.95 -16.02 12.49
C LEU A 135 -12.50 -15.89 12.00
N LYS A 136 -11.70 -16.95 12.13
CA LYS A 136 -10.33 -16.96 11.59
C LYS A 136 -10.31 -16.76 10.06
N ARG A 137 -11.25 -17.37 9.33
CA ARG A 137 -11.36 -17.17 7.87
C ARG A 137 -11.75 -15.73 7.51
N ILE A 138 -12.68 -15.12 8.27
CA ILE A 138 -13.09 -13.72 8.08
C ILE A 138 -11.89 -12.79 8.27
N ILE A 139 -11.14 -12.95 9.38
CA ILE A 139 -9.95 -12.16 9.67
C ILE A 139 -8.89 -12.34 8.56
N LYS A 140 -8.63 -13.58 8.14
CA LYS A 140 -7.67 -13.86 7.08
C LYS A 140 -8.05 -13.19 5.75
N LYS A 141 -9.32 -13.24 5.36
CA LYS A 141 -9.83 -12.59 4.14
C LYS A 141 -9.70 -11.07 4.22
N GLU A 142 -10.04 -10.48 5.36
CA GLU A 142 -9.87 -9.06 5.62
C GLU A 142 -8.39 -8.65 5.52
N MET A 143 -7.48 -9.40 6.14
CA MET A 143 -6.05 -9.16 6.09
C MET A 143 -5.49 -9.22 4.66
N ILE A 144 -5.91 -10.20 3.87
CA ILE A 144 -5.50 -10.31 2.46
C ILE A 144 -5.96 -9.09 1.67
N CYS A 145 -7.20 -8.63 1.84
CA CYS A 145 -7.70 -7.42 1.19
C CYS A 145 -6.90 -6.19 1.62
N PHE A 146 -6.57 -6.09 2.90
CA PHE A 146 -5.84 -5.00 3.50
C PHE A 146 -4.41 -4.88 2.96
N TYR A 147 -3.64 -5.97 3.08
CA TYR A 147 -2.28 -6.01 2.53
C TYR A 147 -2.26 -5.87 1.01
N GLY A 148 -3.27 -6.44 0.34
CA GLY A 148 -3.42 -6.29 -1.10
C GLY A 148 -3.52 -4.81 -1.52
N VAL A 149 -4.33 -4.02 -0.85
CA VAL A 149 -4.47 -2.57 -1.15
C VAL A 149 -3.19 -1.81 -0.79
N ILE A 150 -2.60 -2.07 0.40
CA ILE A 150 -1.39 -1.38 0.85
C ILE A 150 -0.19 -1.69 -0.06
N LEU A 151 -0.11 -2.89 -0.63
CA LEU A 151 0.98 -3.28 -1.51
C LEU A 151 0.72 -2.85 -2.95
N LEU A 152 -0.47 -3.14 -3.51
CA LEU A 152 -0.74 -2.92 -4.93
C LEU A 152 -0.81 -1.45 -5.31
N LEU A 153 -1.37 -0.58 -4.46
CA LEU A 153 -1.51 0.84 -4.77
C LEU A 153 -0.17 1.56 -4.89
N PRO A 154 0.73 1.53 -3.90
CA PRO A 154 2.03 2.16 -4.03
C PRO A 154 2.88 1.52 -5.13
N LEU A 155 2.82 0.18 -5.27
CA LEU A 155 3.56 -0.56 -6.28
C LEU A 155 3.15 -0.17 -7.70
N SER A 156 1.85 -0.11 -8.00
CA SER A 156 1.35 0.28 -9.32
C SER A 156 1.83 1.67 -9.72
N TYR A 157 1.76 2.62 -8.79
CA TYR A 157 2.22 3.98 -9.05
C TYR A 157 3.73 4.05 -9.23
N GLN A 158 4.48 3.34 -8.42
CA GLN A 158 5.93 3.29 -8.51
C GLN A 158 6.41 2.63 -9.80
N ILE A 159 5.77 1.56 -10.24
CA ILE A 159 6.07 0.92 -11.53
C ILE A 159 5.88 1.91 -12.68
N ILE A 160 4.81 2.71 -12.68
CA ILE A 160 4.58 3.72 -13.72
C ILE A 160 5.73 4.73 -13.76
N ILE A 161 6.19 5.22 -12.60
CA ILE A 161 7.30 6.17 -12.52
C ILE A 161 8.61 5.51 -13.00
N LEU A 162 8.92 4.33 -12.49
CA LEU A 162 10.15 3.61 -12.80
C LEU A 162 10.22 3.18 -14.28
N CYS A 163 9.12 2.71 -14.87
CA CYS A 163 9.06 2.39 -16.30
C CYS A 163 9.34 3.63 -17.16
N ASN A 164 8.77 4.77 -16.79
CA ASN A 164 9.03 6.01 -17.52
C ASN A 164 10.49 6.44 -17.43
N LEU A 165 11.13 6.30 -16.25
CA LEU A 165 12.54 6.59 -16.06
C LEU A 165 13.45 5.61 -16.80
N LEU A 166 13.08 4.36 -16.89
CA LEU A 166 13.80 3.32 -17.65
C LEU A 166 13.73 3.59 -19.15
N LEU A 167 12.54 3.92 -19.69
CA LEU A 167 12.36 4.27 -21.11
C LEU A 167 13.18 5.49 -21.52
N ARG A 168 13.51 6.37 -20.58
CA ARG A 168 14.36 7.53 -20.83
C ARG A 168 15.84 7.29 -20.53
N ALA A 169 16.24 6.06 -20.30
CA ALA A 169 17.61 5.67 -19.96
C ALA A 169 18.21 6.48 -18.77
N LYS A 170 17.36 6.96 -17.85
CA LYS A 170 17.80 7.66 -16.63
C LYS A 170 18.21 6.69 -15.52
N ILE A 171 17.70 5.46 -15.57
CA ILE A 171 18.04 4.40 -14.61
C ILE A 171 18.42 3.12 -15.36
N THR A 172 19.27 2.31 -14.74
CA THR A 172 19.59 0.98 -15.24
C THR A 172 18.50 -0.02 -14.82
N PHE A 173 18.30 -1.08 -15.59
CA PHE A 173 17.35 -2.14 -15.26
C PHE A 173 17.66 -2.79 -13.89
N TYR A 174 18.92 -2.89 -13.52
CA TYR A 174 19.36 -3.38 -12.22
C TYR A 174 18.83 -2.51 -11.07
N LEU A 175 18.95 -1.19 -11.18
CA LEU A 175 18.45 -0.24 -10.19
C LEU A 175 16.91 -0.27 -10.08
N PHE A 176 16.22 -0.43 -11.20
CA PHE A 176 14.77 -0.65 -11.24
C PHE A 176 14.37 -1.86 -10.39
N LEU A 177 15.03 -3.01 -10.55
CA LEU A 177 14.75 -4.22 -9.78
C LEU A 177 15.05 -4.04 -8.28
N ILE A 178 16.17 -3.41 -7.93
CA ILE A 178 16.52 -3.16 -6.52
C ILE A 178 15.44 -2.35 -5.82
N ILE A 179 14.97 -1.25 -6.43
CA ILE A 179 13.93 -0.40 -5.83
C ILE A 179 12.63 -1.17 -5.61
N LEU A 180 12.23 -2.02 -6.56
CA LEU A 180 11.03 -2.86 -6.40
C LEU A 180 11.20 -3.90 -5.29
N ILE A 181 12.34 -4.55 -5.20
CA ILE A 181 12.63 -5.54 -4.14
C ILE A 181 12.57 -4.88 -2.76
N ILE A 182 13.21 -3.72 -2.60
CA ILE A 182 13.20 -2.96 -1.34
C ILE A 182 11.76 -2.59 -0.92
N GLN A 183 10.88 -2.34 -1.85
CA GLN A 183 9.48 -2.03 -1.55
C GLN A 183 8.66 -3.27 -1.18
N ILE A 184 8.85 -4.36 -1.90
CA ILE A 184 8.03 -5.56 -1.77
C ILE A 184 8.42 -6.38 -0.53
N VAL A 185 9.71 -6.59 -0.31
CA VAL A 185 10.22 -7.52 0.71
C VAL A 185 9.77 -7.16 2.14
N PRO A 186 9.90 -5.92 2.64
CA PRO A 186 9.45 -5.58 3.99
C PRO A 186 7.94 -5.75 4.18
N LEU A 187 7.15 -5.43 3.15
CA LEU A 187 5.70 -5.58 3.19
C LEU A 187 5.27 -7.05 3.18
N LEU A 188 5.96 -7.91 2.44
CA LEU A 188 5.73 -9.37 2.49
C LEU A 188 6.11 -9.96 3.85
N ILE A 189 7.24 -9.55 4.42
CA ILE A 189 7.65 -10.00 5.75
C ILE A 189 6.60 -9.59 6.78
N SER A 190 6.08 -8.37 6.72
CA SER A 190 5.04 -7.91 7.64
C SER A 190 3.71 -8.66 7.51
N TYR A 191 3.42 -9.24 6.35
CA TYR A 191 2.25 -10.10 6.15
C TYR A 191 2.44 -11.50 6.76
N LEU A 192 3.67 -11.99 6.83
CA LEU A 192 4.00 -13.31 7.37
C LEU A 192 4.11 -13.30 8.91
N LEU A 193 4.38 -12.14 9.52
CA LEU A 193 4.43 -11.95 10.97
C LEU A 193 3.03 -11.81 11.57
#